data_9fe7b6d8ae37bf6f765050a0dfc8fdc1
#
_entry.id   9fe7b6d8ae37bf6f765050a0dfc8fdc1
#
_cell.length_a   1.000
_cell.length_b   1.000
_cell.length_c   1.000
_cell.angle_alpha   90.00
_cell.angle_beta   90.00
_cell.angle_gamma   90.00
#
_symmetry.space_group_name_H-M   'P 1'
#
loop_
_entity.id
_entity.type
_entity.pdbx_description
1 polymer ?
#
loop_
_entity_poly.entity_id
_entity_poly.type
_entity_poly.pdbx_seq_one_letter_code
_entity_poly.pdbx_strand_id
1 'polypeptide(L)'
;MSNEKIVLVTGGTGNQGGATVDHLLAEKRVRVRVLTRSFDSPKAKRLASLGIELVRGDFDDSASLTAALVGVSAAFSVQQFTEKGGVEAEEMRGKRFADAVKAAGSPHLVYSSVEGAERQSGIPHFESKWKIEQYIRELKLPATILRPVSFMDMVPASPLPRAMLLGIFKAKYGLSHRFQMVAIHDIGWFAARALEDPQGFAGRIIPIAGDELSVGELLQVYKDFTGHIPMVAPIPSFAAKLMLPKDIELMFRWIRDRGFNADITEMRKEYPQLMTFSTWLKIQQSQPNV
;
A
#
# COMPACT_ATOMS: atom_id res chain seq x y z
N MET A 1 -26.97 12.79 -20.46
CA MET A 1 -26.28 11.63 -19.89
C MET A 1 -25.16 12.20 -19.02
N SER A 2 -25.19 12.02 -17.73
CA SER A 2 -24.10 12.46 -16.84
C SER A 2 -22.82 11.77 -17.28
N ASN A 3 -21.80 12.54 -17.62
CA ASN A 3 -20.49 12.03 -18.03
C ASN A 3 -19.81 11.51 -16.76
N GLU A 4 -20.20 10.29 -16.32
CA GLU A 4 -19.70 9.68 -15.09
C GLU A 4 -18.21 9.44 -15.23
N LYS A 5 -17.41 10.00 -14.30
CA LYS A 5 -15.96 9.90 -14.31
C LYS A 5 -15.53 8.44 -14.18
N ILE A 6 -14.63 7.99 -15.04
CA ILE A 6 -14.03 6.65 -14.96
C ILE A 6 -12.68 6.77 -14.25
N VAL A 7 -12.46 5.92 -13.24
CA VAL A 7 -11.16 5.79 -12.58
C VAL A 7 -10.58 4.41 -12.84
N LEU A 8 -9.28 4.36 -13.17
CA LEU A 8 -8.55 3.11 -13.38
C LEU A 8 -7.80 2.71 -12.10
N VAL A 9 -8.00 1.48 -11.64
CA VAL A 9 -7.25 0.94 -10.50
C VAL A 9 -6.36 -0.21 -10.98
N THR A 10 -5.04 -0.03 -10.84
CA THR A 10 -4.09 -1.14 -11.02
C THR A 10 -3.98 -1.95 -9.72
N GLY A 11 -3.68 -3.24 -9.85
CA GLY A 11 -3.60 -4.11 -8.66
C GLY A 11 -4.92 -4.28 -7.91
N GLY A 12 -6.08 -4.06 -8.54
CA GLY A 12 -7.40 -4.18 -7.91
C GLY A 12 -7.74 -5.57 -7.38
N THR A 13 -7.04 -6.61 -7.81
CA THR A 13 -7.11 -7.96 -7.22
C THR A 13 -6.11 -8.19 -6.08
N GLY A 14 -5.25 -7.22 -5.80
CA GLY A 14 -4.26 -7.23 -4.72
C GLY A 14 -4.76 -6.49 -3.47
N ASN A 15 -3.84 -6.24 -2.55
CA ASN A 15 -4.19 -5.66 -1.24
C ASN A 15 -4.57 -4.18 -1.35
N GLN A 16 -3.66 -3.30 -1.74
CA GLN A 16 -3.91 -1.85 -1.80
C GLN A 16 -4.95 -1.48 -2.86
N GLY A 17 -4.81 -2.01 -4.08
CA GLY A 17 -5.78 -1.76 -5.14
C GLY A 17 -7.17 -2.32 -4.80
N GLY A 18 -7.25 -3.49 -4.15
CA GLY A 18 -8.51 -4.05 -3.65
C GLY A 18 -9.18 -3.14 -2.62
N ALA A 19 -8.44 -2.68 -1.61
CA ALA A 19 -8.96 -1.73 -0.62
C ALA A 19 -9.43 -0.41 -1.27
N THR A 20 -8.69 0.08 -2.29
CA THR A 20 -9.10 1.26 -3.06
C THR A 20 -10.45 1.01 -3.77
N VAL A 21 -10.59 -0.14 -4.42
CA VAL A 21 -11.84 -0.53 -5.10
C VAL A 21 -12.99 -0.62 -4.10
N ASP A 22 -12.79 -1.24 -2.94
CA ASP A 22 -13.83 -1.38 -1.91
C ASP A 22 -14.36 0.00 -1.45
N HIS A 23 -13.49 0.97 -1.23
CA HIS A 23 -13.90 2.34 -0.88
C HIS A 23 -14.63 3.05 -2.03
N LEU A 24 -14.14 2.94 -3.26
CA LEU A 24 -14.82 3.53 -4.43
C LEU A 24 -16.22 2.97 -4.65
N LEU A 25 -16.40 1.66 -4.42
CA LEU A 25 -17.71 1.01 -4.51
C LEU A 25 -18.67 1.44 -3.39
N ALA A 26 -18.18 1.70 -2.20
CA ALA A 26 -18.99 2.17 -1.08
C ALA A 26 -19.58 3.57 -1.35
N GLU A 27 -18.80 4.47 -1.94
CA GLU A 27 -19.19 5.86 -2.22
C GLU A 27 -19.99 6.02 -3.52
N LYS A 28 -19.80 5.15 -4.52
CA LYS A 28 -20.50 5.13 -5.82
C LYS A 28 -20.48 6.47 -6.59
N ARG A 29 -19.39 7.23 -6.48
CA ARG A 29 -19.25 8.55 -7.12
C ARG A 29 -18.63 8.49 -8.51
N VAL A 30 -17.99 7.37 -8.84
CA VAL A 30 -17.24 7.17 -10.08
C VAL A 30 -17.45 5.75 -10.59
N ARG A 31 -17.28 5.54 -11.89
CA ARG A 31 -17.15 4.19 -12.46
C ARG A 31 -15.75 3.66 -12.24
N VAL A 32 -15.66 2.45 -11.74
CA VAL A 32 -14.38 1.79 -11.47
C VAL A 32 -14.03 0.87 -12.63
N ARG A 33 -12.83 1.06 -13.17
CA ARG A 33 -12.18 0.16 -14.11
C ARG A 33 -10.97 -0.45 -13.44
N VAL A 34 -10.80 -1.76 -13.54
CA VAL A 34 -9.67 -2.49 -12.94
C VAL A 34 -8.79 -3.11 -14.02
N LEU A 35 -7.49 -2.77 -13.99
CA LEU A 35 -6.48 -3.42 -14.83
C LEU A 35 -6.16 -4.81 -14.25
N THR A 36 -6.28 -5.84 -15.06
CA THR A 36 -5.94 -7.22 -14.67
C THR A 36 -5.28 -8.00 -15.82
N ARG A 37 -4.35 -8.88 -15.45
CA ARG A 37 -3.71 -9.82 -16.40
C ARG A 37 -4.62 -11.01 -16.74
N SER A 38 -5.57 -11.34 -15.84
CA SER A 38 -6.46 -12.50 -16.00
C SER A 38 -7.86 -12.19 -15.51
N PHE A 39 -8.85 -12.49 -16.34
CA PHE A 39 -10.28 -12.41 -15.98
C PHE A 39 -10.76 -13.66 -15.20
N ASP A 40 -10.00 -14.74 -15.22
CA ASP A 40 -10.42 -16.04 -14.70
C ASP A 40 -10.12 -16.22 -13.21
N SER A 41 -9.31 -15.36 -12.60
CA SER A 41 -9.02 -15.44 -11.17
C SER A 41 -10.30 -15.26 -10.34
N PRO A 42 -10.45 -15.96 -9.20
CA PRO A 42 -11.62 -15.80 -8.32
C PRO A 42 -11.88 -14.32 -7.93
N LYS A 43 -10.82 -13.58 -7.66
CA LYS A 43 -10.92 -12.15 -7.32
C LYS A 43 -11.41 -11.31 -8.50
N ALA A 44 -10.93 -11.56 -9.73
CA ALA A 44 -11.41 -10.85 -10.92
C ALA A 44 -12.89 -11.15 -11.18
N LYS A 45 -13.31 -12.42 -11.09
CA LYS A 45 -14.71 -12.81 -11.23
C LYS A 45 -15.61 -12.13 -10.19
N ARG A 46 -15.15 -12.04 -8.92
CA ARG A 46 -15.86 -11.28 -7.88
C ARG A 46 -16.02 -9.80 -8.25
N LEU A 47 -14.95 -9.16 -8.72
CA LEU A 47 -15.02 -7.76 -9.14
C LEU A 47 -16.02 -7.56 -10.29
N ALA A 48 -16.00 -8.44 -11.29
CA ALA A 48 -16.97 -8.42 -12.39
C ALA A 48 -18.42 -8.57 -11.91
N SER A 49 -18.67 -9.47 -10.94
CA SER A 49 -20.03 -9.66 -10.37
C SER A 49 -20.52 -8.44 -9.59
N LEU A 50 -19.63 -7.56 -9.14
CA LEU A 50 -19.95 -6.27 -8.51
C LEU A 50 -20.17 -5.14 -9.54
N GLY A 51 -20.16 -5.44 -10.85
CA GLY A 51 -20.36 -4.47 -11.92
C GLY A 51 -19.12 -3.66 -12.28
N ILE A 52 -17.93 -4.07 -11.82
CA ILE A 52 -16.67 -3.39 -12.15
C ILE A 52 -16.25 -3.75 -13.58
N GLU A 53 -15.87 -2.73 -14.35
CA GLU A 53 -15.28 -2.91 -15.66
C GLU A 53 -13.86 -3.49 -15.54
N LEU A 54 -13.65 -4.71 -16.04
CA LEU A 54 -12.32 -5.30 -16.10
C LEU A 54 -11.70 -5.05 -17.47
N VAL A 55 -10.45 -4.56 -17.51
CA VAL A 55 -9.68 -4.43 -18.73
C VAL A 55 -8.41 -5.26 -18.65
N ARG A 56 -8.07 -5.95 -19.75
CA ARG A 56 -6.82 -6.70 -19.83
C ARG A 56 -5.66 -5.74 -19.99
N GLY A 57 -4.62 -5.92 -19.18
CA GLY A 57 -3.37 -5.19 -19.35
C GLY A 57 -2.27 -5.70 -18.44
N ASP A 58 -1.05 -5.40 -18.86
CA ASP A 58 0.17 -5.75 -18.15
C ASP A 58 1.10 -4.54 -18.12
N PHE A 59 1.78 -4.32 -17.00
CA PHE A 59 2.79 -3.26 -16.89
C PHE A 59 3.97 -3.45 -17.85
N ASP A 60 4.15 -4.66 -18.38
CA ASP A 60 5.19 -4.95 -19.38
C ASP A 60 4.71 -4.76 -20.83
N ASP A 61 3.43 -4.37 -21.04
CA ASP A 61 2.81 -4.08 -22.35
C ASP A 61 2.24 -2.66 -22.40
N SER A 62 3.00 -1.71 -22.98
CA SER A 62 2.62 -0.30 -23.09
C SER A 62 1.33 -0.09 -23.88
N ALA A 63 1.05 -0.91 -24.90
CA ALA A 63 -0.16 -0.78 -25.71
C ALA A 63 -1.41 -1.10 -24.86
N SER A 64 -1.34 -2.15 -24.04
CA SER A 64 -2.42 -2.52 -23.14
C SER A 64 -2.70 -1.45 -22.06
N LEU A 65 -1.64 -0.79 -21.57
CA LEU A 65 -1.78 0.31 -20.60
C LEU A 65 -2.46 1.53 -21.22
N THR A 66 -2.06 1.90 -22.45
CA THR A 66 -2.67 3.00 -23.18
C THR A 66 -4.15 2.72 -23.46
N ALA A 67 -4.49 1.51 -23.89
CA ALA A 67 -5.88 1.11 -24.10
C ALA A 67 -6.73 1.17 -22.83
N ALA A 68 -6.16 0.74 -21.69
CA ALA A 68 -6.85 0.77 -20.40
C ALA A 68 -7.15 2.20 -19.90
N LEU A 69 -6.35 3.18 -20.30
CA LEU A 69 -6.46 4.59 -19.89
C LEU A 69 -7.43 5.41 -20.77
N VAL A 70 -7.99 4.84 -21.84
CA VAL A 70 -8.95 5.57 -22.70
C VAL A 70 -10.16 6.02 -21.88
N GLY A 71 -10.43 7.35 -21.88
CA GLY A 71 -11.55 7.96 -21.18
C GLY A 71 -11.43 8.02 -19.65
N VAL A 72 -10.27 7.67 -19.10
CA VAL A 72 -10.01 7.69 -17.65
C VAL A 72 -9.72 9.11 -17.17
N SER A 73 -10.35 9.52 -16.08
CA SER A 73 -10.14 10.83 -15.44
C SER A 73 -9.05 10.81 -14.35
N ALA A 74 -8.88 9.67 -13.69
CA ALA A 74 -7.83 9.44 -12.68
C ALA A 74 -7.43 7.97 -12.64
N ALA A 75 -6.17 7.69 -12.28
CA ALA A 75 -5.64 6.33 -12.22
C ALA A 75 -4.83 6.08 -10.94
N PHE A 76 -5.05 4.93 -10.30
CA PHE A 76 -4.23 4.44 -9.18
C PHE A 76 -3.15 3.49 -9.68
N SER A 77 -1.93 3.72 -9.22
CA SER A 77 -0.74 2.95 -9.61
C SER A 77 -0.01 2.42 -8.37
N VAL A 78 0.20 1.10 -8.35
CA VAL A 78 1.04 0.41 -7.37
C VAL A 78 1.81 -0.71 -8.03
N GLN A 79 3.12 -0.77 -7.81
CA GLN A 79 4.00 -1.86 -8.24
C GLN A 79 4.61 -2.56 -7.03
N GLN A 80 5.11 -3.77 -7.24
CA GLN A 80 5.68 -4.61 -6.19
C GLN A 80 7.06 -5.12 -6.59
N PHE A 81 8.06 -4.86 -5.77
CA PHE A 81 9.44 -5.36 -5.96
C PHE A 81 9.57 -6.88 -5.75
N THR A 82 8.55 -7.52 -5.18
CA THR A 82 8.52 -8.97 -4.95
C THR A 82 8.10 -9.77 -6.19
N GLU A 83 7.62 -9.10 -7.24
CA GLU A 83 7.30 -9.73 -8.52
C GLU A 83 8.58 -10.07 -9.32
N LYS A 84 8.41 -10.89 -10.37
CA LYS A 84 9.51 -11.27 -11.28
C LYS A 84 10.22 -10.03 -11.81
N GLY A 85 11.54 -10.01 -11.70
CA GLY A 85 12.41 -8.90 -12.10
C GLY A 85 12.76 -7.94 -10.97
N GLY A 86 12.18 -8.11 -9.77
CA GLY A 86 12.61 -7.39 -8.58
C GLY A 86 12.41 -5.87 -8.64
N VAL A 87 13.33 -5.17 -8.01
CA VAL A 87 13.34 -3.72 -7.85
C VAL A 87 13.48 -2.99 -9.20
N GLU A 88 14.28 -3.54 -10.11
CA GLU A 88 14.48 -2.98 -11.45
C GLU A 88 13.20 -3.04 -12.28
N ALA A 89 12.48 -4.16 -12.21
CA ALA A 89 11.19 -4.29 -12.88
C ALA A 89 10.12 -3.39 -12.24
N GLU A 90 10.12 -3.21 -10.92
CA GLU A 90 9.26 -2.26 -10.23
C GLU A 90 9.46 -0.84 -10.78
N GLU A 91 10.72 -0.37 -10.86
CA GLU A 91 11.05 0.95 -11.39
C GLU A 91 10.60 1.10 -12.85
N MET A 92 10.95 0.13 -13.72
CA MET A 92 10.55 0.17 -15.13
C MET A 92 9.03 0.22 -15.31
N ARG A 93 8.30 -0.62 -14.59
CA ARG A 93 6.84 -0.72 -14.68
C ARG A 93 6.16 0.57 -14.20
N GLY A 94 6.67 1.16 -13.10
CA GLY A 94 6.18 2.43 -12.62
C GLY A 94 6.36 3.57 -13.61
N LYS A 95 7.56 3.68 -14.21
CA LYS A 95 7.85 4.67 -15.25
C LYS A 95 7.01 4.46 -16.52
N ARG A 96 6.90 3.22 -16.98
CA ARG A 96 6.07 2.89 -18.15
C ARG A 96 4.61 3.23 -17.95
N PHE A 97 4.07 3.02 -16.73
CA PHE A 97 2.71 3.45 -16.43
C PHE A 97 2.57 4.96 -16.44
N ALA A 98 3.54 5.70 -15.90
CA ALA A 98 3.57 7.16 -15.95
C ALA A 98 3.62 7.68 -17.40
N ASP A 99 4.39 7.04 -18.29
CA ASP A 99 4.40 7.35 -19.72
C ASP A 99 3.03 7.13 -20.37
N ALA A 100 2.38 6.02 -20.06
CA ALA A 100 1.04 5.72 -20.56
C ALA A 100 0.00 6.77 -20.08
N VAL A 101 0.08 7.18 -18.81
CA VAL A 101 -0.75 8.27 -18.25
C VAL A 101 -0.49 9.58 -18.99
N LYS A 102 0.78 9.89 -19.30
CA LYS A 102 1.14 11.09 -20.08
C LYS A 102 0.56 11.04 -21.48
N ALA A 103 0.70 9.90 -22.17
CA ALA A 103 0.18 9.69 -23.52
C ALA A 103 -1.36 9.74 -23.58
N ALA A 104 -2.05 9.35 -22.51
CA ALA A 104 -3.51 9.40 -22.39
C ALA A 104 -4.06 10.80 -22.07
N GLY A 105 -3.26 11.87 -22.15
CA GLY A 105 -3.67 13.23 -21.89
C GLY A 105 -3.52 13.67 -20.44
N SER A 106 -2.72 12.97 -19.67
CA SER A 106 -2.39 13.27 -18.27
C SER A 106 -3.59 13.28 -17.31
N PRO A 107 -4.41 12.19 -17.24
CA PRO A 107 -5.36 12.05 -16.14
C PRO A 107 -4.61 12.11 -14.80
N HIS A 108 -5.35 12.42 -13.72
CA HIS A 108 -4.75 12.48 -12.38
C HIS A 108 -4.15 11.14 -11.97
N LEU A 109 -2.91 11.14 -11.53
CA LEU A 109 -2.20 9.91 -11.11
C LEU A 109 -2.09 9.84 -9.58
N VAL A 110 -2.65 8.81 -8.97
CA VAL A 110 -2.43 8.47 -7.56
C VAL A 110 -1.41 7.33 -7.50
N TYR A 111 -0.21 7.64 -7.02
CA TYR A 111 0.89 6.67 -6.94
C TYR A 111 1.16 6.24 -5.50
N SER A 112 1.17 4.92 -5.25
CA SER A 112 1.55 4.38 -3.94
C SER A 112 3.05 4.13 -3.86
N SER A 113 3.73 5.02 -3.14
CA SER A 113 5.16 5.01 -2.83
C SER A 113 5.43 4.39 -1.44
N VAL A 114 6.37 4.95 -0.70
CA VAL A 114 6.70 4.61 0.70
C VAL A 114 7.15 5.85 1.46
N GLU A 115 6.85 5.93 2.75
CA GLU A 115 7.35 7.03 3.60
C GLU A 115 8.88 6.96 3.70
N GLY A 116 9.53 8.11 3.58
CA GLY A 116 10.99 8.23 3.59
C GLY A 116 11.69 7.85 2.29
N ALA A 117 10.95 7.67 1.17
CA ALA A 117 11.55 7.38 -0.14
C ALA A 117 12.64 8.40 -0.53
N GLU A 118 12.43 9.69 -0.23
CA GLU A 118 13.35 10.79 -0.55
C GLU A 118 14.57 10.88 0.36
N ARG A 119 14.63 10.10 1.45
CA ARG A 119 15.64 10.23 2.49
C ARG A 119 16.91 9.43 2.22
N GLN A 120 17.15 9.01 0.98
CA GLN A 120 18.36 8.29 0.56
C GLN A 120 18.67 7.11 1.51
N SER A 121 17.69 6.25 1.64
CA SER A 121 17.71 5.16 2.63
C SER A 121 18.77 4.09 2.34
N GLY A 122 19.16 3.96 1.07
CA GLY A 122 19.98 2.86 0.55
C GLY A 122 19.22 1.53 0.51
N ILE A 123 17.92 1.54 0.78
CA ILE A 123 17.06 0.36 0.68
C ILE A 123 16.56 0.23 -0.77
N PRO A 124 16.89 -0.83 -1.51
CA PRO A 124 16.64 -0.91 -2.94
C PRO A 124 15.18 -0.62 -3.34
N HIS A 125 14.19 -1.16 -2.62
CA HIS A 125 12.78 -0.94 -2.93
C HIS A 125 12.20 0.41 -2.43
N PHE A 126 12.93 1.19 -1.62
CA PHE A 126 12.61 2.59 -1.36
C PHE A 126 13.17 3.47 -2.48
N GLU A 127 14.40 3.17 -2.90
CA GLU A 127 15.08 3.92 -3.99
C GLU A 127 14.34 3.77 -5.32
N SER A 128 13.79 2.57 -5.66
CA SER A 128 12.99 2.40 -6.87
C SER A 128 11.73 3.27 -6.84
N LYS A 129 11.05 3.32 -5.70
CA LYS A 129 9.86 4.17 -5.54
C LYS A 129 10.19 5.66 -5.64
N TRP A 130 11.31 6.09 -5.04
CA TRP A 130 11.78 7.45 -5.17
C TRP A 130 12.07 7.83 -6.63
N LYS A 131 12.71 6.96 -7.39
CA LYS A 131 12.97 7.18 -8.83
C LYS A 131 11.68 7.27 -9.65
N ILE A 132 10.64 6.49 -9.30
CA ILE A 132 9.33 6.61 -9.92
C ILE A 132 8.69 7.95 -9.58
N GLU A 133 8.73 8.39 -8.32
CA GLU A 133 8.23 9.71 -7.93
C GLU A 133 8.92 10.86 -8.68
N GLN A 134 10.25 10.79 -8.81
CA GLN A 134 11.03 11.78 -9.56
C GLN A 134 10.57 11.81 -11.03
N TYR A 135 10.41 10.64 -11.64
CA TYR A 135 9.96 10.54 -13.03
C TYR A 135 8.54 11.09 -13.25
N ILE A 136 7.61 10.82 -12.34
CA ILE A 136 6.25 11.42 -12.36
C ILE A 136 6.35 12.96 -12.36
N ARG A 137 7.26 13.54 -11.56
CA ARG A 137 7.49 14.99 -11.50
C ARG A 137 8.14 15.52 -12.78
N GLU A 138 9.13 14.82 -13.34
CA GLU A 138 9.76 15.17 -14.62
C GLU A 138 8.76 15.24 -15.77
N LEU A 139 7.81 14.31 -15.82
CA LEU A 139 6.70 14.32 -16.76
C LEU A 139 5.66 15.40 -16.48
N LYS A 140 5.75 16.11 -15.36
CA LYS A 140 4.79 17.13 -14.89
C LYS A 140 3.35 16.60 -14.87
N LEU A 141 3.17 15.36 -14.41
CA LEU A 141 1.84 14.79 -14.26
C LEU A 141 1.08 15.42 -13.08
N PRO A 142 -0.21 15.68 -13.19
CA PRO A 142 -1.03 15.99 -12.03
C PRO A 142 -1.10 14.72 -11.17
N ALA A 143 -0.39 14.71 -10.04
CA ALA A 143 -0.26 13.49 -9.24
C ALA A 143 -0.46 13.73 -7.76
N THR A 144 -0.96 12.71 -7.07
CA THR A 144 -0.90 12.53 -5.62
C THR A 144 0.03 11.37 -5.30
N ILE A 145 0.98 11.59 -4.42
CA ILE A 145 1.90 10.55 -3.97
C ILE A 145 1.48 10.11 -2.57
N LEU A 146 1.05 8.87 -2.43
CA LEU A 146 0.78 8.26 -1.14
C LEU A 146 2.06 7.60 -0.63
N ARG A 147 2.45 7.91 0.60
CA ARG A 147 3.65 7.35 1.24
C ARG A 147 3.27 6.59 2.51
N PRO A 148 2.75 5.38 2.38
CA PRO A 148 2.44 4.56 3.54
C PRO A 148 3.71 4.12 4.28
N VAL A 149 3.57 3.87 5.57
CA VAL A 149 4.56 3.25 6.46
C VAL A 149 4.42 1.71 6.47
N SER A 150 4.94 1.01 7.48
CA SER A 150 4.78 -0.46 7.61
C SER A 150 3.31 -0.86 7.71
N PHE A 151 2.93 -1.95 7.05
CA PHE A 151 1.53 -2.40 7.03
C PHE A 151 1.18 -3.24 8.27
N MET A 152 0.04 -2.95 8.92
CA MET A 152 -0.53 -3.80 9.96
C MET A 152 -0.85 -5.20 9.42
N ASP A 153 -1.26 -5.28 8.17
CA ASP A 153 -1.65 -6.48 7.44
C ASP A 153 -0.48 -7.46 7.17
N MET A 154 0.77 -7.03 7.47
CA MET A 154 1.91 -7.94 7.50
C MET A 154 1.84 -8.92 8.68
N VAL A 155 1.08 -8.61 9.73
CA VAL A 155 0.98 -9.46 10.92
C VAL A 155 0.00 -10.62 10.61
N PRO A 156 0.50 -11.88 10.51
CA PRO A 156 -0.33 -12.99 10.10
C PRO A 156 -1.43 -13.32 11.11
N ALA A 157 -2.61 -13.69 10.60
CA ALA A 157 -3.70 -14.19 11.45
C ALA A 157 -3.34 -15.55 12.09
N SER A 158 -2.62 -16.42 11.37
CA SER A 158 -2.22 -17.74 11.83
C SER A 158 -1.17 -17.67 12.96
N PRO A 159 -1.33 -18.47 14.03
CA PRO A 159 -0.49 -18.35 15.24
C PRO A 159 1.01 -18.54 15.01
N LEU A 160 1.41 -19.55 14.24
CA LEU A 160 2.84 -19.87 14.06
C LEU A 160 3.58 -18.84 13.20
N PRO A 161 3.10 -18.44 12.00
CA PRO A 161 3.71 -17.34 11.25
C PRO A 161 3.74 -16.03 12.04
N ARG A 162 2.67 -15.73 12.81
CA ARG A 162 2.62 -14.55 13.69
C ARG A 162 3.72 -14.61 14.76
N ALA A 163 3.89 -15.75 15.43
CA ALA A 163 4.93 -15.93 16.43
C ALA A 163 6.33 -15.69 15.85
N MET A 164 6.58 -16.16 14.63
CA MET A 164 7.84 -15.93 13.91
C MET A 164 8.06 -14.45 13.61
N LEU A 165 7.06 -13.76 13.08
CA LEU A 165 7.17 -12.32 12.78
C LEU A 165 7.38 -11.50 14.06
N LEU A 166 6.64 -11.77 15.12
CA LEU A 166 6.81 -11.10 16.41
C LEU A 166 8.19 -11.37 17.02
N GLY A 167 8.74 -12.58 16.82
CA GLY A 167 10.11 -12.92 17.18
C GLY A 167 11.14 -12.10 16.42
N ILE A 168 10.95 -11.91 15.11
CA ILE A 168 11.79 -11.05 14.27
C ILE A 168 11.68 -9.59 14.74
N PHE A 169 10.47 -9.07 14.95
CA PHE A 169 10.28 -7.70 15.45
C PHE A 169 11.00 -7.48 16.79
N LYS A 170 10.82 -8.42 17.73
CA LYS A 170 11.52 -8.36 19.03
C LYS A 170 13.05 -8.40 18.87
N ALA A 171 13.57 -9.22 17.97
CA ALA A 171 15.00 -9.33 17.70
C ALA A 171 15.59 -8.06 17.05
N LYS A 172 14.80 -7.32 16.25
CA LYS A 172 15.23 -6.12 15.51
C LYS A 172 15.00 -4.83 16.28
N TYR A 173 13.88 -4.72 16.98
CA TYR A 173 13.43 -3.49 17.65
C TYR A 173 13.54 -3.55 19.18
N GLY A 174 13.69 -4.74 19.78
CA GLY A 174 13.49 -4.91 21.22
C GLY A 174 12.01 -4.79 21.59
N LEU A 175 11.72 -4.53 22.86
CA LEU A 175 10.35 -4.40 23.36
C LEU A 175 9.86 -2.95 23.42
N SER A 176 10.76 -1.97 23.44
CA SER A 176 10.45 -0.56 23.72
C SER A 176 10.57 0.37 22.53
N HIS A 177 11.26 -0.03 21.44
CA HIS A 177 11.38 0.80 20.26
C HIS A 177 10.04 0.90 19.53
N ARG A 178 9.57 2.12 19.29
CA ARG A 178 8.30 2.40 18.60
C ARG A 178 8.51 2.51 17.10
N PHE A 179 7.54 2.03 16.34
CA PHE A 179 7.53 2.15 14.88
C PHE A 179 6.11 2.35 14.38
N GLN A 180 6.00 3.07 13.27
CA GLN A 180 4.71 3.42 12.69
C GLN A 180 4.14 2.29 11.82
N MET A 181 2.82 2.12 11.89
CA MET A 181 2.06 1.14 11.13
C MET A 181 0.78 1.76 10.55
N VAL A 182 0.31 1.20 9.44
CA VAL A 182 -0.94 1.61 8.78
C VAL A 182 -1.72 0.38 8.31
N ALA A 183 -3.05 0.42 8.40
CA ALA A 183 -3.92 -0.58 7.79
C ALA A 183 -4.01 -0.34 6.26
N ILE A 184 -3.97 -1.41 5.47
CA ILE A 184 -4.14 -1.32 4.01
C ILE A 184 -5.50 -0.72 3.64
N HIS A 185 -6.53 -0.98 4.44
CA HIS A 185 -7.84 -0.35 4.32
C HIS A 185 -7.74 1.19 4.27
N ASP A 186 -6.95 1.78 5.16
CA ASP A 186 -6.81 3.24 5.24
C ASP A 186 -6.03 3.80 4.05
N ILE A 187 -5.01 3.07 3.56
CA ILE A 187 -4.34 3.43 2.30
C ILE A 187 -5.36 3.48 1.16
N GLY A 188 -6.26 2.48 1.10
CA GLY A 188 -7.35 2.43 0.13
C GLY A 188 -8.29 3.63 0.22
N TRP A 189 -8.60 4.11 1.42
CA TRP A 189 -9.41 5.31 1.63
C TRP A 189 -8.75 6.56 1.03
N PHE A 190 -7.47 6.81 1.37
CA PHE A 190 -6.74 7.95 0.82
C PHE A 190 -6.62 7.87 -0.71
N ALA A 191 -6.38 6.68 -1.25
CA ALA A 191 -6.33 6.46 -2.70
C ALA A 191 -7.68 6.75 -3.35
N ALA A 192 -8.78 6.25 -2.80
CA ALA A 192 -10.14 6.48 -3.32
C ALA A 192 -10.50 7.97 -3.30
N ARG A 193 -10.23 8.68 -2.19
CA ARG A 193 -10.47 10.12 -2.09
C ARG A 193 -9.68 10.92 -3.13
N ALA A 194 -8.39 10.59 -3.32
CA ALA A 194 -7.56 11.25 -4.32
C ALA A 194 -8.03 10.98 -5.77
N LEU A 195 -8.60 9.81 -6.04
CA LEU A 195 -9.18 9.47 -7.34
C LEU A 195 -10.51 10.20 -7.60
N GLU A 196 -11.33 10.40 -6.57
CA GLU A 196 -12.63 11.09 -6.66
C GLU A 196 -12.51 12.61 -6.77
N ASP A 197 -11.52 13.18 -6.07
CA ASP A 197 -11.25 14.62 -6.03
C ASP A 197 -9.83 14.97 -6.53
N PRO A 198 -9.54 14.83 -7.83
CA PRO A 198 -8.24 15.16 -8.40
C PRO A 198 -7.78 16.59 -8.11
N GLN A 199 -8.71 17.56 -8.03
CA GLN A 199 -8.37 18.97 -7.84
C GLN A 199 -7.89 19.25 -6.42
N GLY A 200 -8.54 18.67 -5.42
CA GLY A 200 -8.15 18.82 -4.01
C GLY A 200 -6.88 18.06 -3.63
N PHE A 201 -6.47 17.07 -4.47
CA PHE A 201 -5.35 16.20 -4.17
C PHE A 201 -4.12 16.37 -5.07
N ALA A 202 -4.22 17.04 -6.20
CA ALA A 202 -3.11 17.23 -7.14
C ALA A 202 -1.92 17.94 -6.48
N GLY A 203 -0.72 17.38 -6.66
CA GLY A 203 0.52 17.90 -6.10
C GLY A 203 0.79 17.51 -4.64
N ARG A 204 -0.16 16.86 -3.96
CA ARG A 204 0.01 16.44 -2.58
C ARG A 204 0.93 15.20 -2.47
N ILE A 205 1.75 15.20 -1.42
CA ILE A 205 2.51 14.05 -0.93
C ILE A 205 1.94 13.74 0.45
N ILE A 206 1.41 12.53 0.63
CA ILE A 206 0.66 12.17 1.83
C ILE A 206 1.35 11.00 2.54
N PRO A 207 2.14 11.26 3.60
CA PRO A 207 2.63 10.21 4.49
C PRO A 207 1.44 9.63 5.26
N ILE A 208 1.29 8.29 5.26
CA ILE A 208 0.11 7.65 5.87
C ILE A 208 0.56 6.68 6.96
N ALA A 209 0.24 6.99 8.21
CA ALA A 209 0.39 6.13 9.38
C ALA A 209 -0.87 6.17 10.24
N GLY A 210 -1.33 5.01 10.70
CA GLY A 210 -2.52 4.89 11.55
C GLY A 210 -2.19 4.79 13.04
N ASP A 211 -1.05 4.19 13.36
CA ASP A 211 -0.62 3.98 14.74
C ASP A 211 0.90 3.96 14.86
N GLU A 212 1.39 4.17 16.09
CA GLU A 212 2.81 4.05 16.42
C GLU A 212 2.96 3.27 17.72
N LEU A 213 3.52 2.08 17.65
CA LEU A 213 3.60 1.12 18.73
C LEU A 213 5.00 0.51 18.85
N SER A 214 5.40 0.19 20.06
CA SER A 214 6.50 -0.74 20.32
C SER A 214 6.01 -2.19 20.26
N VAL A 215 6.95 -3.14 20.17
CA VAL A 215 6.61 -4.56 20.22
C VAL A 215 5.92 -4.91 21.55
N GLY A 216 6.34 -4.31 22.67
CA GLY A 216 5.71 -4.51 23.97
C GLY A 216 4.25 -4.05 23.98
N GLU A 217 3.96 -2.87 23.44
CA GLU A 217 2.59 -2.33 23.33
C GLU A 217 1.74 -3.19 22.37
N LEU A 218 2.31 -3.65 21.25
CA LEU A 218 1.62 -4.54 20.32
C LEU A 218 1.22 -5.87 21.01
N LEU A 219 2.11 -6.47 21.81
CA LEU A 219 1.79 -7.67 22.59
C LEU A 219 0.71 -7.39 23.65
N GLN A 220 0.71 -6.21 24.25
CA GLN A 220 -0.34 -5.80 25.21
C GLN A 220 -1.70 -5.66 24.52
N VAL A 221 -1.76 -5.04 23.32
CA VAL A 221 -3.00 -4.96 22.52
C VAL A 221 -3.56 -6.36 22.25
N TYR A 222 -2.71 -7.34 21.90
CA TYR A 222 -3.16 -8.72 21.73
C TYR A 222 -3.73 -9.30 23.03
N LYS A 223 -3.03 -9.08 24.17
CA LYS A 223 -3.49 -9.56 25.48
C LYS A 223 -4.84 -8.97 25.87
N ASP A 224 -5.01 -7.68 25.68
CA ASP A 224 -6.25 -6.95 26.02
C ASP A 224 -7.43 -7.46 25.18
N PHE A 225 -7.16 -7.88 23.95
CA PHE A 225 -8.18 -8.36 23.05
C PHE A 225 -8.48 -9.88 23.21
N THR A 226 -7.44 -10.72 23.36
CA THR A 226 -7.58 -12.20 23.37
C THR A 226 -7.53 -12.81 24.76
N GLY A 227 -7.23 -12.02 25.79
CA GLY A 227 -7.03 -12.49 27.16
C GLY A 227 -5.63 -13.05 27.44
N HIS A 228 -4.78 -13.22 26.43
CA HIS A 228 -3.42 -13.79 26.59
C HIS A 228 -2.41 -13.14 25.64
N ILE A 229 -1.15 -13.14 26.08
CA ILE A 229 -0.05 -12.68 25.23
C ILE A 229 0.19 -13.73 24.14
N PRO A 230 0.25 -13.31 22.85
CA PRO A 230 0.54 -14.24 21.76
C PRO A 230 1.94 -14.84 21.91
N MET A 231 2.11 -16.04 21.37
CA MET A 231 3.44 -16.68 21.32
C MET A 231 4.40 -15.81 20.50
N VAL A 232 5.63 -15.66 21.01
CA VAL A 232 6.73 -14.95 20.36
C VAL A 232 7.89 -15.91 20.21
N ALA A 233 8.31 -16.20 18.98
CA ALA A 233 9.42 -17.11 18.75
C ALA A 233 10.73 -16.55 19.37
N PRO A 234 11.52 -17.36 20.09
CA PRO A 234 12.75 -16.93 20.71
C PRO A 234 13.88 -16.84 19.66
N ILE A 235 13.85 -15.80 18.81
CA ILE A 235 14.81 -15.61 17.73
C ILE A 235 15.94 -14.69 18.21
N PRO A 236 17.19 -15.19 18.30
CA PRO A 236 18.35 -14.34 18.58
C PRO A 236 18.59 -13.34 17.46
N SER A 237 19.09 -12.13 17.77
CA SER A 237 19.29 -11.06 16.79
C SER A 237 20.21 -11.47 15.62
N PHE A 238 21.24 -12.29 15.87
CA PHE A 238 22.10 -12.79 14.80
C PHE A 238 21.37 -13.76 13.86
N ALA A 239 20.50 -14.61 14.40
CA ALA A 239 19.70 -15.54 13.61
C ALA A 239 18.65 -14.79 12.76
N ALA A 240 17.98 -13.79 13.33
CA ALA A 240 17.07 -12.93 12.59
C ALA A 240 17.75 -12.26 11.39
N LYS A 241 19.02 -11.83 11.54
CA LYS A 241 19.79 -11.25 10.43
C LYS A 241 20.05 -12.25 9.30
N LEU A 242 20.27 -13.52 9.61
CA LEU A 242 20.53 -14.58 8.62
C LEU A 242 19.24 -15.05 7.92
N MET A 243 18.10 -14.91 8.58
CA MET A 243 16.79 -15.33 8.05
C MET A 243 16.19 -14.36 7.05
N LEU A 244 16.61 -13.09 7.08
CA LEU A 244 16.02 -12.02 6.27
C LEU A 244 16.83 -11.77 4.99
N PRO A 245 16.17 -11.51 3.83
CA PRO A 245 16.83 -10.94 2.69
C PRO A 245 17.56 -9.65 3.05
N LYS A 246 18.65 -9.35 2.34
CA LYS A 246 19.53 -8.21 2.67
C LYS A 246 18.79 -6.86 2.66
N ASP A 247 17.90 -6.64 1.73
CA ASP A 247 17.09 -5.43 1.59
C ASP A 247 16.10 -5.26 2.75
N ILE A 248 15.48 -6.37 3.18
CA ILE A 248 14.58 -6.39 4.34
C ILE A 248 15.36 -6.13 5.63
N GLU A 249 16.56 -6.69 5.78
CA GLU A 249 17.45 -6.40 6.91
C GLU A 249 17.83 -4.91 6.95
N LEU A 250 18.16 -4.31 5.79
CA LEU A 250 18.43 -2.89 5.67
C LEU A 250 17.22 -2.06 6.09
N MET A 251 16.01 -2.45 5.67
CA MET A 251 14.76 -1.79 6.02
C MET A 251 14.52 -1.80 7.54
N PHE A 252 14.63 -2.95 8.20
CA PHE A 252 14.49 -3.05 9.66
C PHE A 252 15.48 -2.15 10.40
N ARG A 253 16.74 -2.13 9.95
CA ARG A 253 17.78 -1.26 10.55
C ARG A 253 17.44 0.22 10.34
N TRP A 254 17.03 0.60 9.14
CA TRP A 254 16.66 1.98 8.82
C TRP A 254 15.45 2.45 9.64
N ILE A 255 14.39 1.60 9.76
CA ILE A 255 13.23 1.90 10.59
C ILE A 255 13.65 2.10 12.05
N ARG A 256 14.54 1.26 12.58
CA ARG A 256 15.05 1.41 13.94
C ARG A 256 15.87 2.69 14.13
N ASP A 257 16.76 3.01 13.20
CA ASP A 257 17.77 4.06 13.37
C ASP A 257 17.27 5.44 12.93
N ARG A 258 16.36 5.50 11.96
CA ARG A 258 15.81 6.72 11.36
C ARG A 258 14.30 6.89 11.58
N GLY A 259 13.56 5.78 11.56
CA GLY A 259 12.12 5.74 11.69
C GLY A 259 11.34 6.37 10.52
N PHE A 260 10.08 6.03 10.45
CA PHE A 260 9.10 6.79 9.67
C PHE A 260 8.70 8.07 10.43
N ASN A 261 8.20 9.08 9.70
CA ASN A 261 7.89 10.39 10.28
C ASN A 261 6.56 10.95 9.75
N ALA A 262 5.55 10.08 9.65
CA ALA A 262 4.20 10.53 9.30
C ALA A 262 3.50 11.16 10.50
N ASP A 263 2.82 12.29 10.28
CA ASP A 263 2.04 12.96 11.33
C ASP A 263 0.66 12.31 11.46
N ILE A 264 0.53 11.36 12.39
CA ILE A 264 -0.71 10.63 12.65
C ILE A 264 -1.84 11.58 13.10
N THR A 265 -1.50 12.67 13.80
CA THR A 265 -2.50 13.63 14.29
C THR A 265 -3.12 14.38 13.10
N GLU A 266 -2.31 14.85 12.18
CA GLU A 266 -2.82 15.49 10.95
C GLU A 266 -3.62 14.49 10.09
N MET A 267 -3.15 13.25 9.95
CA MET A 267 -3.90 12.23 9.22
C MET A 267 -5.27 11.96 9.83
N ARG A 268 -5.39 11.96 11.17
CA ARG A 268 -6.69 11.79 11.85
C ARG A 268 -7.64 12.97 11.71
N LYS A 269 -7.14 14.17 11.49
CA LYS A 269 -8.01 15.32 11.15
C LYS A 269 -8.64 15.14 9.78
N GLU A 270 -7.88 14.65 8.79
CA GLU A 270 -8.37 14.39 7.44
C GLU A 270 -9.26 13.13 7.39
N TYR A 271 -8.87 12.08 8.12
CA TYR A 271 -9.60 10.82 8.22
C TYR A 271 -9.78 10.40 9.70
N PRO A 272 -10.86 10.85 10.38
CA PRO A 272 -11.11 10.54 11.79
C PRO A 272 -11.25 9.04 12.10
N GLN A 273 -11.58 8.22 11.09
CA GLN A 273 -11.73 6.77 11.21
C GLN A 273 -10.40 6.00 11.00
N LEU A 274 -9.28 6.71 10.85
CA LEU A 274 -7.95 6.12 10.68
C LEU A 274 -7.66 5.08 11.78
N MET A 275 -7.38 3.84 11.37
CA MET A 275 -7.31 2.70 12.28
C MET A 275 -6.08 2.75 13.17
N THR A 276 -6.30 2.48 14.46
CA THR A 276 -5.23 2.02 15.36
C THR A 276 -5.00 0.52 15.15
N PHE A 277 -3.86 0.01 15.63
CA PHE A 277 -3.58 -1.43 15.59
C PHE A 277 -4.66 -2.24 16.34
N SER A 278 -5.17 -1.69 17.45
CA SER A 278 -6.28 -2.31 18.20
C SER A 278 -7.55 -2.41 17.38
N THR A 279 -7.93 -1.34 16.66
CA THR A 279 -9.13 -1.33 15.80
C THR A 279 -8.97 -2.32 14.64
N TRP A 280 -7.80 -2.31 13.98
CA TRP A 280 -7.48 -3.24 12.90
C TRP A 280 -7.55 -4.69 13.38
N LEU A 281 -6.95 -5.02 14.53
CA LEU A 281 -6.94 -6.37 15.08
C LEU A 281 -8.36 -6.88 15.36
N LYS A 282 -9.26 -6.04 15.89
CA LYS A 282 -10.66 -6.39 16.12
C LYS A 282 -11.36 -6.78 14.83
N ILE A 283 -11.15 -6.01 13.75
CA ILE A 283 -11.76 -6.28 12.43
C ILE A 283 -11.22 -7.60 11.85
N GLN A 284 -9.91 -7.83 11.92
CA GLN A 284 -9.30 -9.05 11.40
C GLN A 284 -9.84 -10.33 12.08
N GLN A 285 -10.13 -10.26 13.36
CA GLN A 285 -10.64 -11.44 14.09
C GLN A 285 -12.16 -11.61 14.00
N SER A 286 -12.91 -10.59 13.61
CA SER A 286 -14.34 -10.69 13.33
C SER A 286 -14.64 -11.20 11.92
N GLN A 287 -13.65 -11.25 11.02
CA GLN A 287 -13.82 -11.85 9.69
C GLN A 287 -13.53 -13.36 9.80
N PRO A 288 -14.47 -14.26 9.46
CA PRO A 288 -14.19 -15.68 9.40
C PRO A 288 -13.05 -15.91 8.40
N ASN A 289 -12.06 -16.74 8.78
CA ASN A 289 -10.99 -17.18 7.88
C ASN A 289 -11.59 -17.68 6.55
N VAL A 290 -11.43 -16.89 5.49
CA VAL A 290 -11.81 -17.27 4.12
C VAL A 290 -10.61 -17.91 3.43
#